data_bb87bcdddccb5d0090de6aed448239f2
#
_entry.id   bb87bcdddccb5d0090de6aed448239f2
#
_cell.length_a   1.000
_cell.length_b   1.000
_cell.length_c   1.000
_cell.angle_alpha   90.00
_cell.angle_beta   90.00
_cell.angle_gamma   90.00
#
_symmetry.space_group_name_H-M   'P 1'
#
loop_
_entity.id
_entity.type
_entity.pdbx_description
1 polymer ?
#
loop_
_entity_poly.entity_id
_entity_poly.type
_entity_poly.pdbx_seq_one_letter_code
_entity_poly.pdbx_strand_id
1 'polypeptide(L)'
;MQEALTAYGLERTIYRLSISEYAERFTLKGGIFLYALFDGEFARATRDIDLLAGNMSNDVENMKRVFADIFSIQCDDALRYDLNTLEVQNITEFKEYHGVNVSIMAYLDRTRVPISVDIGFGDVIYPKRVSLKPKCRGTPIITGIANKPSFQVAFDRKDRKT
;
A
#
# COMPACT_ATOMS: atom_id res chain seq x y z
N MET A 1 16.52 11.33 7.05
CA MET A 1 16.70 9.86 7.18
C MET A 1 15.39 9.14 7.44
N GLN A 2 14.56 9.59 8.39
CA GLN A 2 13.26 8.93 8.69
C GLN A 2 12.30 8.88 7.50
N GLU A 3 12.23 9.93 6.69
CA GLU A 3 11.37 9.99 5.50
C GLU A 3 11.75 8.94 4.45
N ALA A 4 13.06 8.73 4.23
CA ALA A 4 13.55 7.71 3.29
C ALA A 4 13.21 6.29 3.77
N LEU A 5 13.28 6.03 5.06
CA LEU A 5 12.91 4.75 5.65
C LEU A 5 11.39 4.49 5.56
N THR A 6 10.60 5.53 5.80
CA THR A 6 9.15 5.46 5.61
C THR A 6 8.80 5.16 4.16
N ALA A 7 9.37 5.89 3.21
CA ALA A 7 9.15 5.67 1.78
C ALA A 7 9.54 4.24 1.36
N TYR A 8 10.66 3.74 1.84
CA TYR A 8 11.09 2.37 1.61
C TYR A 8 10.10 1.35 2.18
N GLY A 9 9.66 1.54 3.42
CA GLY A 9 8.67 0.66 4.05
C GLY A 9 7.34 0.62 3.28
N LEU A 10 6.85 1.77 2.83
CA LEU A 10 5.63 1.87 2.02
C LEU A 10 5.81 1.17 0.66
N GLU A 11 6.91 1.40 -0.03
CA GLU A 11 7.24 0.74 -1.29
C GLU A 11 7.26 -0.78 -1.15
N ARG A 12 7.92 -1.29 -0.10
CA ARG A 12 8.00 -2.75 0.15
C ARG A 12 6.66 -3.36 0.57
N THR A 13 5.80 -2.58 1.20
CA THR A 13 4.42 -2.98 1.50
C THR A 13 3.58 -3.09 0.22
N ILE A 14 3.66 -2.10 -0.66
CA ILE A 14 2.98 -2.13 -1.96
C ILE A 14 3.48 -3.31 -2.82
N TYR A 15 4.77 -3.60 -2.78
CA TYR A 15 5.33 -4.74 -3.48
C TYR A 15 4.71 -6.06 -3.00
N ARG A 16 4.66 -6.30 -1.67
CA ARG A 16 4.02 -7.50 -1.11
C ARG A 16 2.55 -7.61 -1.50
N LEU A 17 1.84 -6.49 -1.44
CA LEU A 17 0.45 -6.43 -1.88
C LEU A 17 0.31 -6.83 -3.35
N SER A 18 1.20 -6.33 -4.23
CA SER A 18 1.17 -6.59 -5.67
C SER A 18 1.47 -8.05 -6.06
N ILE A 19 2.19 -8.80 -5.23
CA ILE A 19 2.48 -10.22 -5.44
C ILE A 19 1.56 -11.16 -4.65
N SER A 20 0.68 -10.60 -3.83
CA SER A 20 -0.30 -11.38 -3.05
C SER A 20 -1.48 -11.84 -3.92
N GLU A 21 -2.20 -12.83 -3.45
CA GLU A 21 -3.46 -13.26 -4.05
C GLU A 21 -4.55 -12.19 -4.03
N TYR A 22 -4.37 -11.14 -3.23
CA TYR A 22 -5.31 -10.03 -3.07
C TYR A 22 -5.05 -8.85 -4.02
N ALA A 23 -4.00 -8.90 -4.86
CA ALA A 23 -3.57 -7.79 -5.71
C ALA A 23 -4.70 -7.21 -6.58
N GLU A 24 -5.53 -8.08 -7.18
CA GLU A 24 -6.64 -7.68 -8.04
C GLU A 24 -7.82 -7.03 -7.29
N ARG A 25 -7.85 -7.17 -5.97
CA ARG A 25 -8.93 -6.65 -5.13
C ARG A 25 -8.66 -5.25 -4.61
N PHE A 26 -7.43 -4.77 -4.72
CA PHE A 26 -7.03 -3.46 -4.26
C PHE A 26 -6.60 -2.56 -5.42
N THR A 27 -6.96 -1.30 -5.32
CA THR A 27 -6.51 -0.25 -6.25
C THR A 27 -5.80 0.82 -5.44
N LEU A 28 -4.57 1.15 -5.83
CA LEU A 28 -3.77 2.20 -5.20
C LEU A 28 -4.29 3.58 -5.61
N LYS A 29 -4.40 4.48 -4.66
CA LYS A 29 -4.77 5.89 -4.88
C LYS A 29 -3.97 6.81 -3.96
N GLY A 30 -4.19 8.12 -4.09
CA GLY A 30 -3.54 9.11 -3.22
C GLY A 30 -2.11 9.48 -3.59
N GLY A 31 -1.43 10.14 -2.64
CA GLY A 31 -0.12 10.77 -2.86
C GLY A 31 1.03 9.81 -3.15
N ILE A 32 0.98 8.57 -2.63
CA ILE A 32 2.02 7.56 -2.91
C ILE A 32 2.02 7.14 -4.39
N PHE A 33 0.88 7.21 -5.03
CA PHE A 33 0.75 6.98 -6.46
C PHE A 33 1.52 8.03 -7.27
N LEU A 34 1.41 9.31 -6.91
CA LEU A 34 2.16 10.38 -7.55
C LEU A 34 3.67 10.20 -7.34
N TYR A 35 4.08 9.78 -6.15
CA TYR A 35 5.47 9.46 -5.87
C TYR A 35 6.01 8.35 -6.78
N ALA A 36 5.21 7.30 -7.01
CA ALA A 36 5.58 6.19 -7.89
C ALA A 36 5.62 6.59 -9.38
N LEU A 37 4.75 7.50 -9.82
CA LEU A 37 4.72 8.00 -11.20
C LEU A 37 5.90 8.90 -11.54
N PHE A 38 6.32 9.76 -10.62
CA PHE A 38 7.32 10.80 -10.85
C PHE A 38 8.70 10.44 -10.29
N ASP A 39 8.99 9.14 -10.14
CA ASP A 39 10.30 8.62 -9.70
C ASP A 39 10.80 9.23 -8.38
N GLY A 40 9.88 9.66 -7.52
CA GLY A 40 10.20 10.25 -6.23
C GLY A 40 10.53 11.74 -6.25
N GLU A 41 10.34 12.43 -7.36
CA GLU A 41 10.61 13.87 -7.49
C GLU A 41 9.48 14.76 -6.92
N PHE A 42 8.41 14.16 -6.38
CA PHE A 42 7.32 14.93 -5.80
C PHE A 42 7.67 15.45 -4.41
N ALA A 43 7.44 16.73 -4.20
CA ALA A 43 7.85 17.48 -3.00
C ALA A 43 7.08 17.14 -1.71
N ARG A 44 6.06 16.27 -1.78
CA ARG A 44 5.26 15.89 -0.61
C ARG A 44 5.61 14.48 -0.15
N ALA A 45 6.20 14.39 1.04
CA ALA A 45 6.41 13.12 1.71
C ALA A 45 5.04 12.47 2.04
N THR A 46 4.76 11.34 1.40
CA THR A 46 3.59 10.52 1.73
C THR A 46 3.94 9.61 2.91
N ARG A 47 3.06 9.53 3.89
CA ARG A 47 3.25 8.72 5.10
C ARG A 47 2.37 7.49 5.14
N ASP A 48 1.32 7.46 4.31
CA ASP A 48 0.29 6.46 4.32
C ASP A 48 0.05 5.90 2.92
N ILE A 49 -0.43 4.67 2.86
CA ILE A 49 -0.90 4.03 1.62
C ILE A 49 -2.41 4.18 1.59
N ASP A 50 -2.95 4.74 0.51
CA ASP A 50 -4.39 4.81 0.27
C ASP A 50 -4.82 3.75 -0.74
N LEU A 51 -5.73 2.88 -0.33
CA LEU A 51 -6.28 1.81 -1.15
C LEU A 51 -7.80 1.95 -1.31
N LEU A 52 -8.29 1.48 -2.44
CA LEU A 52 -9.70 1.19 -2.66
C LEU A 52 -9.87 -0.32 -2.79
N ALA A 53 -10.69 -0.91 -1.93
CA ALA A 53 -11.03 -2.32 -1.98
C ALA A 53 -12.28 -2.54 -2.83
N GLY A 54 -12.23 -3.50 -3.74
CA GLY A 54 -13.35 -3.94 -4.55
C GLY A 54 -13.73 -5.39 -4.25
N ASN A 55 -15.03 -5.67 -4.17
CA ASN A 55 -15.55 -7.02 -3.94
C ASN A 55 -15.00 -7.70 -2.66
N MET A 56 -14.81 -6.92 -1.61
CA MET A 56 -14.35 -7.39 -0.30
C MET A 56 -15.24 -6.84 0.82
N SER A 57 -15.40 -7.63 1.88
CA SER A 57 -16.04 -7.16 3.10
C SER A 57 -15.16 -6.15 3.83
N ASN A 58 -15.78 -5.08 4.35
CA ASN A 58 -15.14 -4.09 5.23
C ASN A 58 -15.04 -4.57 6.68
N ASP A 59 -15.30 -5.83 6.94
CA ASP A 59 -15.19 -6.43 8.25
C ASP A 59 -13.74 -6.40 8.76
N VAL A 60 -13.56 -5.92 9.99
CA VAL A 60 -12.24 -5.74 10.64
C VAL A 60 -11.46 -7.05 10.71
N GLU A 61 -12.12 -8.14 11.10
CA GLU A 61 -11.46 -9.46 11.22
C GLU A 61 -11.02 -9.99 9.85
N ASN A 62 -11.86 -9.80 8.81
CA ASN A 62 -11.49 -10.15 7.46
C ASN A 62 -10.28 -9.36 6.96
N MET A 63 -10.26 -8.04 7.19
CA MET A 63 -9.13 -7.18 6.80
C MET A 63 -7.88 -7.54 7.58
N LYS A 64 -8.00 -7.86 8.87
CA LYS A 64 -6.85 -8.31 9.69
C LYS A 64 -6.21 -9.57 9.13
N ARG A 65 -7.02 -10.55 8.72
CA ARG A 65 -6.54 -11.79 8.09
C ARG A 65 -5.84 -11.50 6.76
N VAL A 66 -6.47 -10.73 5.87
CA VAL A 66 -5.93 -10.37 4.56
C VAL A 66 -4.56 -9.70 4.69
N PHE A 67 -4.44 -8.72 5.59
CA PHE A 67 -3.18 -8.00 5.79
C PHE A 67 -2.13 -8.82 6.55
N ALA A 68 -2.55 -9.73 7.45
CA ALA A 68 -1.63 -10.69 8.05
C ALA A 68 -0.99 -11.59 6.98
N ASP A 69 -1.77 -12.08 6.02
CA ASP A 69 -1.26 -12.87 4.89
C ASP A 69 -0.29 -12.06 4.04
N ILE A 70 -0.64 -10.82 3.70
CA ILE A 70 0.22 -9.92 2.90
C ILE A 70 1.55 -9.65 3.60
N PHE A 71 1.52 -9.29 4.89
CA PHE A 71 2.73 -8.97 5.66
C PHE A 71 3.58 -10.22 5.98
N SER A 72 3.01 -11.41 5.87
CA SER A 72 3.73 -12.68 6.03
C SER A 72 4.52 -13.09 4.79
N ILE A 73 4.31 -12.44 3.65
CA ILE A 73 5.05 -12.73 2.42
C ILE A 73 6.53 -12.42 2.64
N GLN A 74 7.37 -13.44 2.48
CA GLN A 74 8.82 -13.27 2.62
C GLN A 74 9.42 -12.67 1.35
N CYS A 75 10.22 -11.63 1.54
CA CYS A 75 10.96 -10.96 0.47
C CYS A 75 12.41 -10.76 0.93
N ASP A 76 13.34 -10.78 -0.02
CA ASP A 76 14.75 -10.48 0.24
C ASP A 76 15.00 -8.96 0.24
N ASP A 77 14.43 -8.28 1.22
CA ASP A 77 14.46 -6.82 1.33
C ASP A 77 14.82 -6.30 2.73
N ALA A 78 15.27 -7.20 3.60
CA ALA A 78 15.64 -6.94 4.99
C ALA A 78 14.53 -6.27 5.86
N LEU A 79 13.33 -6.07 5.34
CA LEU A 79 12.20 -5.51 6.08
C LEU A 79 11.38 -6.62 6.74
N ARG A 80 11.24 -6.55 8.05
CA ARG A 80 10.48 -7.51 8.84
C ARG A 80 9.26 -6.84 9.46
N TYR A 81 8.08 -7.39 9.24
CA TYR A 81 6.85 -6.93 9.87
C TYR A 81 6.58 -7.69 11.18
N ASP A 82 6.21 -6.96 12.22
CA ASP A 82 5.81 -7.54 13.50
C ASP A 82 4.29 -7.72 13.54
N LEU A 83 3.84 -8.92 13.22
CA LEU A 83 2.41 -9.26 13.16
C LEU A 83 1.68 -9.09 14.51
N ASN A 84 2.41 -9.11 15.64
CA ASN A 84 1.80 -8.85 16.95
C ASN A 84 1.35 -7.40 17.11
N THR A 85 1.88 -6.50 16.29
CA THR A 85 1.50 -5.07 16.27
C THR A 85 0.46 -4.74 15.21
N LEU A 86 -0.05 -5.74 14.51
CA LEU A 86 -1.07 -5.55 13.47
C LEU A 86 -2.41 -5.15 14.11
N GLU A 87 -2.81 -3.93 13.85
CA GLU A 87 -4.09 -3.37 14.28
C GLU A 87 -4.93 -2.98 13.06
N VAL A 88 -6.24 -3.22 13.17
CA VAL A 88 -7.22 -2.85 12.16
C VAL A 88 -8.37 -2.16 12.84
N GLN A 89 -8.71 -0.96 12.38
CA GLN A 89 -9.73 -0.11 12.98
C GLN A 89 -10.65 0.46 11.92
N ASN A 90 -11.94 0.61 12.26
CA ASN A 90 -12.87 1.33 11.40
C ASN A 90 -12.57 2.84 11.44
N ILE A 91 -12.52 3.48 10.28
CA ILE A 91 -12.43 4.92 10.15
C ILE A 91 -13.85 5.48 10.13
N THR A 92 -14.22 6.21 11.17
CA THR A 92 -15.54 6.84 11.31
C THR A 92 -15.52 8.33 10.98
N GLU A 93 -14.73 8.77 10.05
CA GLU A 93 -14.75 10.14 9.56
C GLU A 93 -15.90 10.33 8.57
N PHE A 94 -16.93 11.06 9.01
CA PHE A 94 -18.14 11.44 8.26
C PHE A 94 -19.04 10.27 7.79
N LYS A 95 -20.30 10.40 8.07
CA LYS A 95 -21.42 9.44 7.98
C LYS A 95 -21.63 8.68 6.65
N GLU A 96 -20.75 8.82 5.66
CA GLU A 96 -20.95 8.24 4.31
C GLU A 96 -19.83 7.31 3.81
N TYR A 97 -18.68 7.24 4.48
CA TYR A 97 -17.57 6.38 4.05
C TYR A 97 -17.14 5.43 5.16
N HIS A 98 -17.44 4.17 4.98
CA HIS A 98 -16.97 3.10 5.84
C HIS A 98 -15.56 2.68 5.37
N GLY A 99 -14.53 3.34 5.90
CA GLY A 99 -13.14 2.98 5.68
C GLY A 99 -12.58 2.14 6.81
N VAL A 100 -11.45 1.52 6.55
CA VAL A 100 -10.68 0.75 7.53
C VAL A 100 -9.23 1.24 7.47
N ASN A 101 -8.64 1.51 8.63
CA ASN A 101 -7.21 1.74 8.78
C ASN A 101 -6.52 0.46 9.24
N VAL A 102 -5.44 0.11 8.59
CA VAL A 102 -4.55 -0.99 8.98
C VAL A 102 -3.21 -0.39 9.36
N SER A 103 -2.72 -0.68 10.54
CA SER A 103 -1.42 -0.23 11.03
C SER A 103 -0.57 -1.41 11.51
N ILE A 104 0.72 -1.33 11.26
CA ILE A 104 1.69 -2.35 11.68
C ILE A 104 3.08 -1.72 11.85
N MET A 105 3.87 -2.28 12.77
CA MET A 105 5.27 -1.91 12.91
C MET A 105 6.15 -2.83 12.08
N ALA A 106 6.95 -2.22 11.20
CA ALA A 106 8.03 -2.91 10.50
C ALA A 106 9.39 -2.53 11.10
N TYR A 107 10.38 -3.35 10.85
CA TYR A 107 11.75 -3.16 11.29
C TYR A 107 12.70 -3.34 10.12
N LEU A 108 13.55 -2.36 9.92
CA LEU A 108 14.75 -2.48 9.08
C LEU A 108 15.95 -2.55 10.03
N ASP A 109 16.51 -3.74 10.21
CA ASP A 109 17.44 -4.04 11.30
C ASP A 109 16.81 -3.67 12.66
N ARG A 110 17.34 -2.69 13.36
CA ARG A 110 16.82 -2.19 14.65
C ARG A 110 15.94 -0.95 14.53
N THR A 111 15.81 -0.40 13.34
CA THR A 111 15.05 0.82 13.09
C THR A 111 13.58 0.52 12.90
N ARG A 112 12.73 1.22 13.64
CA ARG A 112 11.28 1.11 13.55
C ARG A 112 10.76 1.90 12.35
N VAL A 113 9.90 1.27 11.57
CA VAL A 113 9.24 1.86 10.41
C VAL A 113 7.74 1.62 10.56
N PRO A 114 6.97 2.57 11.11
CA PRO A 114 5.52 2.42 11.20
C PRO A 114 4.91 2.49 9.80
N ILE A 115 4.01 1.56 9.51
CA ILE A 115 3.27 1.46 8.26
C ILE A 115 1.79 1.68 8.57
N SER A 116 1.16 2.55 7.79
CA SER A 116 -0.29 2.80 7.85
C SER A 116 -0.90 2.67 6.46
N VAL A 117 -2.05 2.02 6.38
CA VAL A 117 -2.80 1.77 5.15
C VAL A 117 -4.26 2.13 5.38
N ASP A 118 -4.75 3.10 4.64
CA ASP A 118 -6.14 3.51 4.65
C ASP A 118 -6.89 2.85 3.49
N ILE A 119 -7.99 2.18 3.79
CA ILE A 119 -8.75 1.40 2.84
C ILE A 119 -10.16 1.94 2.76
N GLY A 120 -10.53 2.47 1.59
CA GLY A 120 -11.91 2.78 1.25
C GLY A 120 -12.61 1.59 0.61
N PHE A 121 -13.91 1.49 0.79
CA PHE A 121 -14.76 0.48 0.17
C PHE A 121 -15.82 1.17 -0.68
N GLY A 122 -16.07 0.65 -1.87
CA GLY A 122 -17.08 1.18 -2.79
C GLY A 122 -16.82 0.82 -4.23
N ASP A 123 -17.88 0.85 -5.02
CA ASP A 123 -17.83 0.49 -6.45
C ASP A 123 -17.46 1.67 -7.35
N VAL A 124 -17.13 2.82 -6.80
CA VAL A 124 -16.89 4.02 -7.59
C VAL A 124 -15.52 3.98 -8.23
N ILE A 125 -15.47 3.40 -9.41
CA ILE A 125 -14.31 3.43 -10.29
C ILE A 125 -14.41 4.67 -11.17
N TYR A 126 -13.69 5.73 -10.83
CA TYR A 126 -13.51 6.86 -11.73
C TYR A 126 -12.06 7.36 -11.59
N PRO A 127 -11.34 7.51 -12.65
CA PRO A 127 -11.42 7.04 -14.03
C PRO A 127 -10.62 5.72 -14.23
N LYS A 128 -10.54 5.23 -15.47
CA LYS A 128 -9.88 3.98 -15.89
C LYS A 128 -8.69 3.57 -15.03
N ARG A 129 -8.75 2.36 -14.51
CA ARG A 129 -7.62 1.72 -13.81
C ARG A 129 -6.43 1.62 -14.77
N VAL A 130 -5.28 2.06 -14.34
CA VAL A 130 -4.02 1.92 -15.09
C VAL A 130 -3.17 0.90 -14.35
N SER A 131 -2.69 -0.11 -15.08
CA SER A 131 -1.75 -1.07 -14.52
C SER A 131 -0.36 -0.43 -14.48
N LEU A 132 0.20 -0.26 -13.29
CA LEU A 132 1.57 0.18 -13.09
C LEU A 132 2.43 -0.97 -12.59
N LYS A 133 3.65 -1.04 -13.11
CA LYS A 133 4.69 -1.93 -12.58
C LYS A 133 5.47 -1.17 -11.52
N PRO A 134 5.50 -1.62 -10.26
CA PRO A 134 6.31 -0.99 -9.24
C PRO A 134 7.77 -0.99 -9.68
N LYS A 135 8.40 0.17 -9.73
CA LYS A 135 9.85 0.28 -9.90
C LYS A 135 10.48 0.18 -8.53
N CYS A 136 11.16 -0.91 -8.25
CA CYS A 136 11.95 -1.05 -7.03
C CYS A 136 13.28 -0.30 -7.21
N ARG A 137 13.48 0.80 -6.50
CA ARG A 137 14.80 1.44 -6.40
C ARG A 137 15.69 0.61 -5.48
N GLY A 138 16.85 0.22 -5.97
CA GLY A 138 17.97 -0.25 -5.14
C GLY A 138 17.96 -1.70 -4.73
N THR A 139 17.04 -2.53 -5.20
CA THR A 139 17.22 -3.98 -5.10
C THR A 139 18.10 -4.43 -6.26
N PRO A 140 19.18 -5.19 -6.02
CA PRO A 140 19.84 -5.90 -7.12
C PRO A 140 18.77 -6.72 -7.82
N ILE A 141 18.71 -6.57 -9.12
CA ILE A 141 17.82 -7.26 -10.03
C ILE A 141 17.75 -8.72 -9.61
N ILE A 142 16.64 -9.16 -9.05
CA ILE A 142 16.37 -10.59 -9.00
C ILE A 142 16.12 -10.99 -10.45
N THR A 143 17.21 -11.31 -11.12
CA THR A 143 17.22 -11.93 -12.44
C THR A 143 16.52 -13.27 -12.30
N GLY A 144 15.26 -13.34 -12.74
CA GLY A 144 14.57 -14.62 -12.82
C GLY A 144 13.06 -14.59 -12.79
N ILE A 145 12.41 -13.44 -12.56
CA ILE A 145 10.94 -13.40 -12.59
C ILE A 145 10.49 -12.71 -13.87
N ALA A 146 10.07 -13.52 -14.84
CA ALA A 146 9.55 -13.08 -16.14
C ALA A 146 8.23 -12.29 -16.05
N ASN A 147 7.53 -12.29 -14.90
CA ASN A 147 6.30 -11.57 -14.65
C ASN A 147 6.52 -10.53 -13.55
N LYS A 148 6.80 -9.28 -13.95
CA LYS A 148 6.76 -8.15 -13.00
C LYS A 148 5.32 -7.99 -12.52
N PRO A 149 5.07 -7.96 -11.20
CA PRO A 149 3.73 -7.75 -10.68
C PRO A 149 3.19 -6.41 -11.17
N SER A 150 1.95 -6.40 -11.65
CA SER A 150 1.23 -5.20 -12.02
C SER A 150 0.21 -4.87 -10.93
N PHE A 151 0.08 -3.61 -10.60
CA PHE A 151 -0.88 -3.13 -9.63
C PHE A 151 -1.87 -2.15 -10.27
N GLN A 152 -3.13 -2.22 -9.87
CA GLN A 152 -4.15 -1.31 -10.39
C GLN A 152 -4.11 0.01 -9.64
N VAL A 153 -4.25 1.11 -10.37
CA VAL A 153 -4.17 2.47 -9.85
C VAL A 153 -5.34 3.29 -10.37
N ALA A 154 -5.94 4.08 -9.50
CA ALA A 154 -7.00 5.02 -9.84
C ALA A 154 -6.57 6.47 -9.58
N PHE A 155 -6.88 7.34 -10.54
CA PHE A 155 -6.74 8.79 -10.37
C PHE A 155 -7.93 9.36 -9.62
N ASP A 156 -7.70 10.06 -8.52
CA ASP A 156 -8.72 10.90 -7.92
C ASP A 156 -8.68 12.31 -8.55
N ARG A 157 -9.87 12.84 -8.95
CA ARG A 157 -10.00 14.18 -9.52
C ARG A 157 -9.66 15.32 -8.54
N LYS A 158 -9.56 15.02 -7.25
CA LYS A 158 -9.26 16.04 -6.24
C LYS A 158 -7.83 16.56 -6.31
N ASP A 159 -6.90 15.84 -6.94
CA ASP A 159 -5.51 16.25 -7.05
C ASP A 159 -5.23 17.26 -8.18
N ARG A 160 -6.28 17.74 -8.87
CA ARG A 160 -6.17 18.75 -9.94
C ARG A 160 -6.42 20.19 -9.51
N LYS A 161 -6.43 20.49 -8.21
CA LYS A 161 -6.53 21.89 -7.77
C LYS A 161 -5.19 22.36 -7.26
N THR A 162 -4.39 22.74 -8.17
CA THR A 162 -3.44 23.89 -8.08
C THR A 162 -3.34 24.50 -9.44
#